data_665e5850562a7b0ebb4f85166654b05a
#
_entry.id   665e5850562a7b0ebb4f85166654b05a
#
_cell.length_a   1.000
_cell.length_b   1.000
_cell.length_c   1.000
_cell.angle_alpha   90.00
_cell.angle_beta   90.00
_cell.angle_gamma   90.00
#
_symmetry.space_group_name_H-M   'P 1'
#
loop_
_entity.id
_entity.type
_entity.pdbx_description
1 polymer ?
#
loop_
_entity_poly.entity_id
_entity_poly.type
_entity_poly.pdbx_seq_one_letter_code
_entity_poly.pdbx_strand_id
1 'polypeptide(L)'
;MLLDLKYALSQLQRNIGITCAIVLTIAIGMAVTTGIYAIVNGVLIRPLPYRDQERLVVLWESTKDTPRFVVAPANFLDWKRQSATFSDMTAIQQFKEPSFAMTGAGDPEEFDGVRVTWNVFDVLGVGSIQGRLFRPEDGQVGRNGVALLSYGLWIRKFGGAASAVGRHVVLNGKPTEIVGVLPEGFQLPLVKADIFAPIAWDANEESERSVSNYLVIGRMKEGISIGQARTELSVIAKRIERTYPETNIGETVVIDPLYETIVGDIRSTLLTLFVAACLLLLLGSASVSNLLLARLSQRRTEIAIRVSVGASAVRIARQFLTETLVLSSIAGLVGLVLARYAVSAVLALSPDSVYFTIPRRADIGIDLSTFQFALAMMVTSGLLVGLGPACVASSADLNSLLKEGGRGSSAGRLHASVRRVLMGGQIALAFLLVTGTALTVKSFLNLRSVNPGFNADRILAAQVSLPASKYANDVQLRDFYRHLTDGVSSLPGVEAVSQVNFAPLVGVASMWSFHAVHSLAIAVSVSSWSGLSPTVSTSF
;
A
#
# COMPACT_ATOMS: atom_id res chain seq x y z
N MET A 1 17.42 21.73 36.29
CA MET A 1 17.33 21.09 34.96
C MET A 1 18.71 20.97 34.28
N LEU A 2 19.47 22.06 34.03
CA LEU A 2 20.79 21.97 33.37
C LEU A 2 21.79 21.10 34.14
N LEU A 3 21.81 21.15 35.47
CA LEU A 3 22.63 20.31 36.33
C LEU A 3 22.23 18.82 36.26
N ASP A 4 20.93 18.55 36.18
CA ASP A 4 20.39 17.17 36.05
C ASP A 4 20.78 16.56 34.68
N LEU A 5 20.75 17.38 33.62
CA LEU A 5 21.19 16.97 32.27
C LEU A 5 22.70 16.67 32.22
N LYS A 6 23.53 17.55 32.79
CA LYS A 6 24.99 17.35 32.86
C LYS A 6 25.35 16.10 33.67
N TYR A 7 24.60 15.84 34.76
CA TYR A 7 24.75 14.63 35.55
C TYR A 7 24.33 13.38 34.76
N ALA A 8 23.19 13.41 34.07
CA ALA A 8 22.76 12.33 33.22
C ALA A 8 23.82 11.96 32.18
N LEU A 9 24.35 12.94 31.43
CA LEU A 9 25.39 12.70 30.43
C LEU A 9 26.68 12.11 31.03
N SER A 10 27.12 12.59 32.20
CA SER A 10 28.30 12.06 32.89
C SER A 10 28.11 10.58 33.33
N GLN A 11 26.90 10.22 33.76
CA GLN A 11 26.56 8.85 34.14
C GLN A 11 26.56 7.88 32.94
N LEU A 12 26.13 8.36 31.75
CA LEU A 12 26.16 7.60 30.52
C LEU A 12 27.58 7.22 30.11
N GLN A 13 28.53 8.13 30.30
CA GLN A 13 29.94 7.92 29.97
C GLN A 13 30.64 6.94 30.93
N ARG A 14 30.21 6.85 32.20
CA ARG A 14 30.81 5.97 33.20
C ARG A 14 30.54 4.50 32.97
N ASN A 15 29.45 4.13 32.25
CA ASN A 15 29.02 2.75 32.03
C ASN A 15 28.60 2.52 30.56
N ILE A 16 29.52 2.74 29.65
CA ILE A 16 29.28 2.72 28.19
C ILE A 16 28.60 1.42 27.73
N GLY A 17 29.05 0.24 28.20
CA GLY A 17 28.50 -1.04 27.75
C GLY A 17 27.00 -1.21 28.02
N ILE A 18 26.56 -0.84 29.24
CA ILE A 18 25.13 -0.96 29.59
C ILE A 18 24.33 0.17 28.95
N THR A 19 24.90 1.36 28.84
CA THR A 19 24.28 2.47 28.12
C THR A 19 24.03 2.10 26.66
N CYS A 20 25.01 1.52 25.98
CA CYS A 20 24.87 1.01 24.62
C CYS A 20 23.78 -0.07 24.52
N ALA A 21 23.74 -1.03 25.45
CA ALA A 21 22.71 -2.06 25.45
C ALA A 21 21.30 -1.46 25.62
N ILE A 22 21.11 -0.49 26.52
CA ILE A 22 19.85 0.21 26.74
C ILE A 22 19.45 0.99 25.47
N VAL A 23 20.38 1.79 24.93
CA VAL A 23 20.13 2.60 23.73
C VAL A 23 19.79 1.71 22.55
N LEU A 24 20.52 0.64 22.31
CA LEU A 24 20.24 -0.28 21.20
C LEU A 24 18.88 -0.97 21.35
N THR A 25 18.53 -1.44 22.56
CA THR A 25 17.24 -2.10 22.82
C THR A 25 16.07 -1.18 22.52
N ILE A 26 16.12 0.07 23.00
CA ILE A 26 15.06 1.06 22.74
C ILE A 26 15.10 1.51 21.26
N ALA A 27 16.28 1.74 20.69
CA ALA A 27 16.45 2.19 19.32
C ALA A 27 15.88 1.20 18.30
N ILE A 28 16.10 -0.11 18.48
CA ILE A 28 15.52 -1.14 17.63
C ILE A 28 13.98 -1.12 17.72
N GLY A 29 13.44 -1.09 18.94
CA GLY A 29 11.99 -0.99 19.15
C GLY A 29 11.39 0.26 18.48
N MET A 30 12.05 1.41 18.66
CA MET A 30 11.62 2.67 18.05
C MET A 30 11.77 2.66 16.52
N ALA A 31 12.83 2.06 15.99
CA ALA A 31 13.03 1.93 14.54
C ALA A 31 11.90 1.14 13.88
N VAL A 32 11.56 -0.01 14.45
CA VAL A 32 10.47 -0.86 13.95
C VAL A 32 9.13 -0.13 14.07
N THR A 33 8.83 0.44 15.23
CA THR A 33 7.54 1.12 15.46
C THR A 33 7.39 2.36 14.58
N THR A 34 8.44 3.18 14.46
CA THR A 34 8.43 4.38 13.61
C THR A 34 8.39 4.02 12.12
N GLY A 35 9.12 2.98 11.70
CA GLY A 35 9.11 2.51 10.31
C GLY A 35 7.75 1.97 9.89
N ILE A 36 7.11 1.16 10.73
CA ILE A 36 5.74 0.66 10.46
C ILE A 36 4.73 1.82 10.51
N TYR A 37 4.88 2.78 11.44
CA TYR A 37 4.03 3.96 11.46
C TYR A 37 4.17 4.78 10.17
N ALA A 38 5.37 4.95 9.62
CA ALA A 38 5.57 5.66 8.35
C ALA A 38 4.78 4.99 7.19
N ILE A 39 4.76 3.65 7.16
CA ILE A 39 3.96 2.90 6.19
C ILE A 39 2.45 3.08 6.46
N VAL A 40 2.02 2.91 7.71
CA VAL A 40 0.63 3.11 8.12
C VAL A 40 0.16 4.53 7.82
N ASN A 41 0.98 5.53 8.10
CA ASN A 41 0.68 6.94 7.82
C ASN A 41 0.52 7.18 6.31
N GLY A 42 1.49 6.74 5.50
CA GLY A 42 1.46 6.93 4.05
C GLY A 42 0.29 6.21 3.38
N VAL A 43 -0.06 5.01 3.86
CA VAL A 43 -1.10 4.18 3.23
C VAL A 43 -2.49 4.43 3.81
N LEU A 44 -2.63 4.49 5.16
CA LEU A 44 -3.94 4.49 5.83
C LEU A 44 -4.35 5.86 6.39
N ILE A 45 -3.43 6.69 6.89
CA ILE A 45 -3.82 7.92 7.61
C ILE A 45 -3.88 9.11 6.67
N ARG A 46 -2.90 9.23 5.81
CA ARG A 46 -2.82 10.36 4.87
C ARG A 46 -4.00 10.32 3.89
N PRO A 47 -4.75 11.42 3.71
CA PRO A 47 -5.85 11.46 2.76
C PRO A 47 -5.34 11.19 1.33
N LEU A 48 -6.21 10.66 0.47
CA LEU A 48 -5.89 10.49 -0.95
C LEU A 48 -5.68 11.88 -1.58
N PRO A 49 -4.80 12.00 -2.59
CA PRO A 49 -4.49 13.28 -3.23
C PRO A 49 -5.60 13.73 -4.22
N TYR A 50 -6.86 13.42 -3.88
CA TYR A 50 -8.03 13.76 -4.68
C TYR A 50 -8.94 14.70 -3.91
N ARG A 51 -9.55 15.63 -4.63
CA ARG A 51 -10.50 16.57 -4.04
C ARG A 51 -11.72 15.82 -3.50
N ASP A 52 -12.19 16.15 -2.27
CA ASP A 52 -13.37 15.57 -1.60
C ASP A 52 -13.41 14.05 -1.76
N GLN A 53 -12.34 13.37 -1.33
CA GLN A 53 -12.12 11.93 -1.55
C GLN A 53 -13.26 11.04 -1.02
N GLU A 54 -13.98 11.50 0.01
CA GLU A 54 -15.13 10.81 0.62
C GLU A 54 -16.33 10.70 -0.33
N ARG A 55 -16.36 11.52 -1.38
CA ARG A 55 -17.39 11.51 -2.41
C ARG A 55 -17.02 10.62 -3.60
N LEU A 56 -15.79 10.11 -3.63
CA LEU A 56 -15.32 9.23 -4.69
C LEU A 56 -15.62 7.77 -4.35
N VAL A 57 -16.27 7.09 -5.28
CA VAL A 57 -16.61 5.68 -5.17
C VAL A 57 -16.21 4.92 -6.43
N VAL A 58 -15.94 3.64 -6.26
CA VAL A 58 -15.77 2.69 -7.38
C VAL A 58 -17.09 1.97 -7.60
N LEU A 59 -17.45 1.86 -8.87
CA LEU A 59 -18.66 1.18 -9.32
C LEU A 59 -18.26 -0.12 -10.01
N TRP A 60 -18.83 -1.22 -9.56
CA TRP A 60 -18.57 -2.56 -10.08
C TRP A 60 -19.83 -3.18 -10.66
N GLU A 61 -19.70 -3.88 -11.77
CA GLU A 61 -20.66 -4.91 -12.13
C GLU A 61 -20.54 -6.07 -11.14
N SER A 62 -21.67 -6.69 -10.83
CA SER A 62 -21.74 -7.78 -9.87
C SER A 62 -22.76 -8.81 -10.32
N THR A 63 -22.35 -10.05 -10.30
CA THR A 63 -23.22 -11.21 -10.46
C THR A 63 -23.18 -12.05 -9.20
N LYS A 64 -24.03 -13.11 -9.12
CA LYS A 64 -24.03 -14.04 -7.99
C LYS A 64 -22.68 -14.74 -7.80
N ASP A 65 -21.98 -15.02 -8.91
CA ASP A 65 -20.72 -15.77 -8.89
C ASP A 65 -19.49 -14.85 -8.83
N THR A 66 -19.65 -13.60 -9.25
CA THR A 66 -18.57 -12.60 -9.28
C THR A 66 -19.03 -11.30 -8.60
N PRO A 67 -18.73 -11.13 -7.32
CA PRO A 67 -19.24 -10.01 -6.53
C PRO A 67 -18.72 -8.62 -6.96
N ARG A 68 -17.58 -8.55 -7.61
CA ARG A 68 -16.98 -7.31 -8.13
C ARG A 68 -16.27 -7.60 -9.43
N PHE A 69 -16.73 -6.96 -10.49
CA PHE A 69 -16.12 -7.06 -11.80
C PHE A 69 -16.06 -5.68 -12.45
N VAL A 70 -15.15 -5.48 -13.38
CA VAL A 70 -15.06 -4.26 -14.18
C VAL A 70 -16.29 -4.11 -15.07
N VAL A 71 -16.52 -2.93 -15.60
CA VAL A 71 -17.78 -2.50 -16.22
C VAL A 71 -17.66 -2.53 -17.74
N ALA A 72 -18.73 -2.93 -18.41
CA ALA A 72 -18.85 -2.84 -19.87
C ALA A 72 -19.10 -1.37 -20.31
N PRO A 73 -18.63 -0.96 -21.49
CA PRO A 73 -18.78 0.43 -21.99
C PRO A 73 -20.24 0.89 -21.98
N ALA A 74 -21.14 0.10 -22.56
CA ALA A 74 -22.54 0.46 -22.65
C ALA A 74 -23.23 0.61 -21.29
N ASN A 75 -22.89 -0.24 -20.31
CA ASN A 75 -23.42 -0.16 -18.96
C ASN A 75 -22.91 1.10 -18.24
N PHE A 76 -21.62 1.43 -18.39
CA PHE A 76 -21.06 2.68 -17.89
C PHE A 76 -21.77 3.91 -18.46
N LEU A 77 -21.98 3.94 -19.78
CA LEU A 77 -22.67 5.05 -20.45
C LEU A 77 -24.12 5.20 -20.01
N ASP A 78 -24.81 4.07 -19.77
CA ASP A 78 -26.16 4.09 -19.24
C ASP A 78 -26.22 4.57 -17.79
N TRP A 79 -25.33 4.13 -16.93
CA TRP A 79 -25.23 4.64 -15.55
C TRP A 79 -24.93 6.13 -15.52
N LYS A 80 -23.98 6.59 -16.33
CA LYS A 80 -23.61 8.00 -16.44
C LYS A 80 -24.77 8.87 -16.91
N ARG A 81 -25.56 8.40 -17.90
CA ARG A 81 -26.67 9.16 -18.47
C ARG A 81 -27.90 9.19 -17.57
N GLN A 82 -28.19 8.11 -16.85
CA GLN A 82 -29.43 7.93 -16.11
C GLN A 82 -29.34 8.31 -14.63
N SER A 83 -28.12 8.35 -14.05
CA SER A 83 -27.97 8.62 -12.63
C SER A 83 -28.09 10.12 -12.30
N ALA A 84 -28.87 10.41 -11.27
CA ALA A 84 -29.02 11.74 -10.69
C ALA A 84 -28.20 11.95 -9.41
N THR A 85 -27.72 10.88 -8.77
CA THR A 85 -26.95 10.94 -7.51
C THR A 85 -25.47 11.26 -7.70
N PHE A 86 -24.94 11.13 -8.90
CA PHE A 86 -23.55 11.47 -9.22
C PHE A 86 -23.45 12.85 -9.87
N SER A 87 -22.37 13.56 -9.57
CA SER A 87 -22.00 14.77 -10.31
C SER A 87 -21.39 14.43 -11.66
N ASP A 88 -20.55 13.39 -11.71
CA ASP A 88 -20.02 12.80 -12.92
C ASP A 88 -19.42 11.41 -12.64
N MET A 89 -19.21 10.64 -13.71
CA MET A 89 -18.56 9.33 -13.71
C MET A 89 -17.47 9.27 -14.78
N THR A 90 -16.42 8.52 -14.52
CA THR A 90 -15.28 8.31 -15.40
C THR A 90 -14.93 6.84 -15.50
N ALA A 91 -14.38 6.42 -16.63
CA ALA A 91 -13.93 5.06 -16.88
C ALA A 91 -12.43 5.03 -17.18
N ILE A 92 -11.75 4.04 -16.62
CA ILE A 92 -10.32 3.78 -16.78
C ILE A 92 -10.18 2.37 -17.34
N GLN A 93 -9.52 2.24 -18.48
CA GLN A 93 -9.34 0.94 -19.14
C GLN A 93 -8.38 0.06 -18.33
N GLN A 94 -8.75 -1.22 -18.07
CA GLN A 94 -7.98 -2.13 -17.22
C GLN A 94 -7.17 -3.18 -18.00
N PHE A 95 -7.72 -3.77 -19.06
CA PHE A 95 -7.17 -5.00 -19.64
C PHE A 95 -6.63 -4.86 -21.07
N LYS A 96 -6.63 -3.67 -21.64
CA LYS A 96 -6.19 -3.45 -23.02
C LYS A 96 -5.05 -2.43 -23.05
N GLU A 97 -3.97 -2.77 -23.72
CA GLU A 97 -2.80 -1.91 -23.96
C GLU A 97 -2.16 -1.38 -22.64
N PRO A 98 -1.50 -2.23 -21.83
CA PRO A 98 -0.86 -1.80 -20.58
C PRO A 98 0.39 -0.93 -20.82
N SER A 99 0.81 -0.77 -22.08
CA SER A 99 2.00 0.00 -22.44
C SER A 99 1.83 0.75 -23.74
N PHE A 100 2.58 1.86 -23.84
CA PHE A 100 2.72 2.65 -25.05
C PHE A 100 4.17 2.63 -25.54
N ALA A 101 4.40 2.09 -26.73
CA ALA A 101 5.67 2.27 -27.43
C ALA A 101 5.77 3.70 -27.95
N MET A 102 6.69 4.49 -27.39
CA MET A 102 6.94 5.87 -27.81
C MET A 102 8.14 5.92 -28.75
N THR A 103 7.95 6.57 -29.90
CA THR A 103 8.99 6.92 -30.87
C THR A 103 8.93 8.41 -31.21
N GLY A 104 9.99 8.93 -31.86
CA GLY A 104 10.03 10.36 -32.23
C GLY A 104 10.53 11.30 -31.11
N ALA A 105 10.92 10.75 -29.96
CA ALA A 105 11.51 11.50 -28.86
C ALA A 105 12.78 10.80 -28.30
N GLY A 106 13.72 10.47 -29.19
CA GLY A 106 14.92 9.65 -28.91
C GLY A 106 14.72 8.20 -29.29
N ASP A 107 15.44 7.28 -28.62
CA ASP A 107 15.32 5.85 -28.89
C ASP A 107 13.89 5.35 -28.57
N PRO A 108 13.39 4.36 -29.35
CA PRO A 108 12.12 3.71 -29.06
C PRO A 108 12.12 3.11 -27.65
N GLU A 109 11.11 3.46 -26.88
CA GLU A 109 11.00 3.02 -25.49
C GLU A 109 9.52 2.73 -25.15
N GLU A 110 9.30 1.73 -24.32
CA GLU A 110 7.97 1.32 -23.87
C GLU A 110 7.71 1.88 -22.47
N PHE A 111 6.53 2.47 -22.27
CA PHE A 111 6.11 3.10 -21.02
C PHE A 111 4.77 2.53 -20.57
N ASP A 112 4.58 2.45 -19.26
CA ASP A 112 3.28 2.13 -18.69
C ASP A 112 2.25 3.17 -19.17
N GLY A 113 1.16 2.73 -19.76
CA GLY A 113 0.15 3.61 -20.31
C GLY A 113 -1.26 3.17 -19.94
N VAL A 114 -2.19 4.11 -19.96
CA VAL A 114 -3.60 3.84 -19.69
C VAL A 114 -4.49 4.73 -20.54
N ARG A 115 -5.62 4.17 -20.98
CA ARG A 115 -6.68 4.96 -21.61
C ARG A 115 -7.75 5.28 -20.58
N VAL A 116 -8.19 6.53 -20.58
CA VAL A 116 -9.16 7.08 -19.64
C VAL A 116 -10.20 7.93 -20.35
N THR A 117 -11.40 8.04 -19.81
CA THR A 117 -12.36 9.04 -20.34
C THR A 117 -11.82 10.45 -20.12
N TRP A 118 -12.15 11.36 -21.02
CA TRP A 118 -11.62 12.73 -21.02
C TRP A 118 -11.81 13.48 -19.70
N ASN A 119 -12.84 13.15 -18.93
CA ASN A 119 -13.22 13.82 -17.69
C ASN A 119 -12.59 13.21 -16.40
N VAL A 120 -11.67 12.24 -16.52
CA VAL A 120 -11.12 11.53 -15.35
C VAL A 120 -10.46 12.47 -14.34
N PHE A 121 -9.70 13.45 -14.82
CA PHE A 121 -8.99 14.37 -13.94
C PHE A 121 -9.93 15.37 -13.27
N ASP A 122 -11.01 15.78 -13.96
CA ASP A 122 -12.07 16.61 -13.38
C ASP A 122 -12.84 15.85 -12.29
N VAL A 123 -13.18 14.57 -12.54
CA VAL A 123 -13.81 13.68 -11.55
C VAL A 123 -12.90 13.48 -10.34
N LEU A 124 -11.59 13.34 -10.51
CA LEU A 124 -10.63 13.22 -9.42
C LEU A 124 -10.29 14.58 -8.78
N GLY A 125 -10.60 15.70 -9.43
CA GLY A 125 -10.30 17.06 -8.97
C GLY A 125 -8.81 17.38 -9.04
N VAL A 126 -8.12 16.92 -10.10
CA VAL A 126 -6.68 17.09 -10.32
C VAL A 126 -6.45 18.00 -11.51
N GLY A 127 -5.59 19.01 -11.36
CA GLY A 127 -5.18 19.91 -12.44
C GLY A 127 -3.91 19.46 -13.15
N SER A 128 -3.55 20.11 -14.26
CA SER A 128 -2.23 19.99 -14.90
C SER A 128 -1.27 21.04 -14.36
N ILE A 129 0.03 20.72 -14.27
CA ILE A 129 1.07 21.70 -13.92
C ILE A 129 1.60 22.46 -15.14
N GLN A 130 1.50 21.83 -16.31
CA GLN A 130 1.89 22.41 -17.60
C GLN A 130 0.85 22.02 -18.65
N GLY A 131 0.53 22.92 -19.56
CA GLY A 131 -0.43 22.68 -20.63
C GLY A 131 -1.88 22.62 -20.14
N ARG A 132 -2.66 21.67 -20.68
CA ARG A 132 -4.08 21.49 -20.39
C ARG A 132 -4.42 20.03 -20.08
N LEU A 133 -5.53 19.81 -19.41
CA LEU A 133 -6.17 18.50 -19.31
C LEU A 133 -6.92 18.14 -20.60
N PHE A 134 -7.47 16.92 -20.66
CA PHE A 134 -8.33 16.52 -21.77
C PHE A 134 -9.62 17.35 -21.80
N ARG A 135 -10.17 17.50 -23.00
CA ARG A 135 -11.43 18.16 -23.29
C ARG A 135 -12.45 17.17 -23.84
N PRO A 136 -13.74 17.48 -23.84
CA PRO A 136 -14.76 16.59 -24.43
C PRO A 136 -14.46 16.17 -25.87
N GLU A 137 -13.83 17.06 -26.67
CA GLU A 137 -13.47 16.78 -28.04
C GLU A 137 -12.39 15.69 -28.16
N ASP A 138 -11.47 15.63 -27.18
CA ASP A 138 -10.40 14.63 -27.15
C ASP A 138 -10.95 13.20 -26.95
N GLY A 139 -12.19 13.06 -26.46
CA GLY A 139 -12.90 11.78 -26.34
C GLY A 139 -13.64 11.35 -27.61
N GLN A 140 -13.50 12.06 -28.73
CA GLN A 140 -14.16 11.74 -30.01
C GLN A 140 -13.22 10.97 -30.93
N VAL A 141 -13.78 10.02 -31.67
CA VAL A 141 -13.03 9.26 -32.68
C VAL A 141 -12.40 10.22 -33.69
N GLY A 142 -11.12 10.04 -33.96
CA GLY A 142 -10.33 10.90 -34.86
C GLY A 142 -9.76 12.18 -34.23
N ARG A 143 -10.14 12.52 -32.97
CA ARG A 143 -9.59 13.67 -32.23
C ARG A 143 -8.80 13.23 -30.98
N ASN A 144 -8.67 11.94 -30.75
CA ASN A 144 -8.03 11.33 -29.60
C ASN A 144 -6.50 11.17 -29.73
N GLY A 145 -5.88 11.86 -30.69
CA GLY A 145 -4.42 11.86 -30.89
C GLY A 145 -3.69 12.80 -29.93
N VAL A 146 -4.06 12.77 -28.64
CA VAL A 146 -3.46 13.58 -27.58
C VAL A 146 -3.06 12.71 -26.38
N ALA A 147 -2.05 13.15 -25.61
CA ALA A 147 -1.61 12.47 -24.40
C ALA A 147 -1.23 13.43 -23.28
N LEU A 148 -1.39 12.97 -22.04
CA LEU A 148 -0.83 13.60 -20.86
C LEU A 148 0.31 12.74 -20.31
N LEU A 149 1.32 13.38 -19.74
CA LEU A 149 2.48 12.71 -19.15
C LEU A 149 2.40 12.75 -17.64
N SER A 150 2.91 11.70 -16.98
CA SER A 150 3.25 11.77 -15.56
C SER A 150 4.40 12.76 -15.35
N TYR A 151 4.48 13.36 -14.15
CA TYR A 151 5.62 14.20 -13.76
C TYR A 151 6.95 13.45 -13.89
N GLY A 152 6.98 12.19 -13.47
CA GLY A 152 8.17 11.36 -13.52
C GLY A 152 8.68 11.13 -14.95
N LEU A 153 7.79 10.84 -15.88
CA LEU A 153 8.15 10.67 -17.29
C LEU A 153 8.62 12.00 -17.91
N TRP A 154 7.93 13.10 -17.61
CA TRP A 154 8.31 14.42 -18.10
C TRP A 154 9.73 14.83 -17.67
N ILE A 155 10.10 14.60 -16.41
CA ILE A 155 11.47 14.84 -15.93
C ILE A 155 12.47 13.89 -16.60
N ARG A 156 12.16 12.58 -16.62
CA ARG A 156 13.08 11.53 -17.05
C ARG A 156 13.37 11.60 -18.56
N LYS A 157 12.34 11.80 -19.39
CA LYS A 157 12.47 11.76 -20.86
C LYS A 157 12.63 13.14 -21.51
N PHE A 158 12.05 14.18 -20.89
CA PHE A 158 12.02 15.53 -21.46
C PHE A 158 12.79 16.57 -20.63
N GLY A 159 13.50 16.13 -19.57
CA GLY A 159 14.32 17.00 -18.72
C GLY A 159 13.55 18.11 -18.00
N GLY A 160 12.23 17.97 -17.84
CA GLY A 160 11.39 19.02 -17.25
C GLY A 160 11.15 20.23 -18.15
N ALA A 161 11.42 20.12 -19.45
CA ALA A 161 11.29 21.24 -20.38
C ALA A 161 9.82 21.57 -20.69
N ALA A 162 9.45 22.85 -20.59
CA ALA A 162 8.09 23.32 -20.93
C ALA A 162 7.73 23.06 -22.41
N SER A 163 8.73 23.00 -23.28
CA SER A 163 8.57 22.68 -24.72
C SER A 163 8.16 21.22 -25.00
N ALA A 164 8.04 20.37 -23.96
CA ALA A 164 7.45 19.05 -24.11
C ALA A 164 5.95 19.14 -24.46
N VAL A 165 5.24 20.13 -23.92
CA VAL A 165 3.84 20.40 -24.25
C VAL A 165 3.76 21.01 -25.65
N GLY A 166 2.83 20.51 -26.47
CA GLY A 166 2.70 20.82 -27.90
C GLY A 166 3.61 20.00 -28.81
N ARG A 167 4.50 19.18 -28.26
CA ARG A 167 5.35 18.29 -29.05
C ARG A 167 4.56 17.08 -29.54
N HIS A 168 4.79 16.71 -30.79
CA HIS A 168 4.24 15.50 -31.38
C HIS A 168 5.23 14.34 -31.20
N VAL A 169 4.74 13.25 -30.66
CA VAL A 169 5.42 11.96 -30.51
C VAL A 169 4.61 10.88 -31.23
N VAL A 170 5.17 9.73 -31.45
CA VAL A 170 4.42 8.61 -32.03
C VAL A 170 4.19 7.58 -30.91
N LEU A 171 2.93 7.37 -30.53
CA LEU A 171 2.52 6.36 -29.55
C LEU A 171 1.82 5.21 -30.26
N ASN A 172 2.37 4.00 -30.12
CA ASN A 172 1.87 2.79 -30.81
C ASN A 172 1.64 3.01 -32.31
N GLY A 173 2.56 3.75 -32.96
CA GLY A 173 2.50 4.05 -34.39
C GLY A 173 1.53 5.18 -34.78
N LYS A 174 0.85 5.84 -33.83
CA LYS A 174 -0.06 6.95 -34.08
C LYS A 174 0.57 8.28 -33.67
N PRO A 175 0.56 9.31 -34.54
CA PRO A 175 0.97 10.66 -34.16
C PRO A 175 0.11 11.16 -32.99
N THR A 176 0.75 11.63 -31.92
CA THR A 176 0.08 12.03 -30.69
C THR A 176 0.73 13.30 -30.15
N GLU A 177 -0.08 14.32 -29.87
CA GLU A 177 0.37 15.57 -29.26
C GLU A 177 0.40 15.46 -27.73
N ILE A 178 1.49 15.86 -27.10
CA ILE A 178 1.56 16.00 -25.65
C ILE A 178 0.85 17.29 -25.26
N VAL A 179 -0.33 17.20 -24.64
CA VAL A 179 -1.16 18.37 -24.31
C VAL A 179 -0.94 18.89 -22.90
N GLY A 180 -0.32 18.13 -22.02
CA GLY A 180 -0.02 18.59 -20.67
C GLY A 180 0.74 17.57 -19.83
N VAL A 181 1.06 18.01 -18.61
CA VAL A 181 1.79 17.24 -17.59
C VAL A 181 1.03 17.27 -16.29
N LEU A 182 0.93 16.11 -15.63
CA LEU A 182 0.25 15.95 -14.35
C LEU A 182 1.15 16.35 -13.18
N PRO A 183 0.60 16.67 -12.00
CA PRO A 183 1.36 17.05 -10.81
C PRO A 183 2.32 15.96 -10.32
N GLU A 184 3.39 16.41 -9.65
CA GLU A 184 4.31 15.50 -8.97
C GLU A 184 3.55 14.63 -7.94
N GLY A 185 3.87 13.33 -7.92
CA GLY A 185 3.24 12.38 -7.01
C GLY A 185 1.82 11.95 -7.37
N PHE A 186 1.23 12.50 -8.46
CA PHE A 186 -0.07 12.03 -8.92
C PHE A 186 0.01 10.59 -9.44
N GLN A 187 -0.92 9.75 -8.99
CA GLN A 187 -1.14 8.40 -9.48
C GLN A 187 -2.63 8.20 -9.70
N LEU A 188 -3.00 7.48 -10.75
CA LEU A 188 -4.38 7.03 -10.88
C LEU A 188 -4.71 5.98 -9.81
N PRO A 189 -5.96 5.95 -9.34
CA PRO A 189 -6.40 4.89 -8.45
C PRO A 189 -6.25 3.52 -9.12
N LEU A 190 -5.62 2.57 -8.42
CA LEU A 190 -5.48 1.16 -8.82
C LEU A 190 -4.74 0.90 -10.16
N VAL A 191 -4.19 1.94 -10.80
CA VAL A 191 -3.49 1.83 -12.08
C VAL A 191 -2.20 2.66 -12.06
N LYS A 192 -1.09 2.01 -12.39
CA LYS A 192 0.19 2.70 -12.64
C LYS A 192 0.27 3.10 -14.10
N ALA A 193 0.54 4.37 -14.38
CA ALA A 193 0.75 4.85 -15.74
C ALA A 193 1.69 6.05 -15.78
N ASP A 194 2.53 6.08 -16.80
CA ASP A 194 3.39 7.21 -17.18
C ASP A 194 2.75 8.06 -18.30
N ILE A 195 1.91 7.42 -19.14
CA ILE A 195 1.24 8.05 -20.26
C ILE A 195 -0.27 7.83 -20.15
N PHE A 196 -1.02 8.90 -20.28
CA PHE A 196 -2.48 8.88 -20.26
C PHE A 196 -3.00 9.30 -21.63
N ALA A 197 -3.89 8.49 -22.22
CA ALA A 197 -4.53 8.78 -23.49
C ALA A 197 -6.05 8.78 -23.34
N PRO A 198 -6.80 9.59 -24.10
CA PRO A 198 -8.25 9.59 -24.00
C PRO A 198 -8.85 8.36 -24.68
N ILE A 199 -9.92 7.84 -24.07
CA ILE A 199 -10.80 6.84 -24.69
C ILE A 199 -11.69 7.58 -25.70
N ALA A 200 -11.76 7.04 -26.90
CA ALA A 200 -12.74 7.43 -27.91
C ALA A 200 -13.39 6.15 -28.43
N TRP A 201 -14.57 5.84 -27.92
CA TRP A 201 -15.34 4.68 -28.35
C TRP A 201 -15.97 4.93 -29.72
N ASP A 202 -15.89 3.95 -30.59
CA ASP A 202 -16.75 3.92 -31.79
C ASP A 202 -18.16 3.42 -31.44
N ALA A 203 -19.07 3.45 -32.40
CA ALA A 203 -20.49 3.08 -32.19
C ALA A 203 -20.66 1.60 -31.74
N ASN A 204 -19.76 0.71 -32.15
CA ASN A 204 -19.80 -0.69 -31.75
C ASN A 204 -19.30 -0.84 -30.29
N GLU A 205 -18.21 -0.18 -29.96
CA GLU A 205 -17.66 -0.17 -28.59
C GLU A 205 -18.62 0.50 -27.59
N GLU A 206 -19.32 1.59 -27.98
CA GLU A 206 -20.34 2.24 -27.15
C GLU A 206 -21.54 1.33 -26.84
N SER A 207 -21.86 0.40 -27.73
CA SER A 207 -22.98 -0.55 -27.58
C SER A 207 -22.56 -1.87 -26.93
N GLU A 208 -21.27 -2.09 -26.68
CA GLU A 208 -20.73 -3.35 -26.16
C GLU A 208 -21.11 -3.56 -24.68
N ARG A 209 -21.78 -4.69 -24.38
CA ARG A 209 -22.22 -5.06 -23.02
C ARG A 209 -21.61 -6.36 -22.51
N SER A 210 -21.11 -7.21 -23.40
CA SER A 210 -20.56 -8.53 -23.06
C SER A 210 -19.10 -8.50 -22.68
N VAL A 211 -18.38 -7.42 -23.02
CA VAL A 211 -16.95 -7.28 -22.73
C VAL A 211 -16.72 -6.16 -21.69
N SER A 212 -16.60 -6.55 -20.45
CA SER A 212 -16.33 -5.63 -19.35
C SER A 212 -14.82 -5.40 -19.22
N ASN A 213 -14.39 -4.13 -19.32
CA ASN A 213 -12.97 -3.76 -19.39
C ASN A 213 -12.63 -2.45 -18.66
N TYR A 214 -13.59 -1.86 -17.97
CA TYR A 214 -13.41 -0.52 -17.40
C TYR A 214 -13.61 -0.49 -15.89
N LEU A 215 -12.64 0.05 -15.17
CA LEU A 215 -12.81 0.51 -13.81
C LEU A 215 -13.59 1.82 -13.85
N VAL A 216 -14.73 1.85 -13.20
CA VAL A 216 -15.58 3.06 -13.15
C VAL A 216 -15.45 3.74 -11.81
N ILE A 217 -15.13 5.03 -11.83
CA ILE A 217 -15.10 5.89 -10.64
C ILE A 217 -16.19 6.94 -10.79
N GLY A 218 -17.03 7.06 -9.76
CA GLY A 218 -18.07 8.07 -9.66
C GLY A 218 -17.77 9.08 -8.58
N ARG A 219 -18.06 10.36 -8.83
CA ARG A 219 -18.13 11.41 -7.82
C ARG A 219 -19.57 11.65 -7.44
N MET A 220 -19.96 11.28 -6.23
CA MET A 220 -21.31 11.55 -5.72
C MET A 220 -21.55 13.05 -5.55
N LYS A 221 -22.80 13.49 -5.72
CA LYS A 221 -23.23 14.86 -5.38
C LYS A 221 -23.13 15.10 -3.87
N GLU A 222 -23.00 16.35 -3.49
CA GLU A 222 -22.96 16.74 -2.09
C GLU A 222 -24.24 16.34 -1.36
N GLY A 223 -24.08 15.80 -0.15
CA GLY A 223 -25.20 15.34 0.68
C GLY A 223 -25.81 13.98 0.29
N ILE A 224 -25.36 13.35 -0.78
CA ILE A 224 -25.82 12.01 -1.17
C ILE A 224 -25.03 10.92 -0.41
N SER A 225 -25.76 10.00 0.21
CA SER A 225 -25.18 8.83 0.84
C SER A 225 -24.94 7.68 -0.16
N ILE A 226 -23.97 6.81 0.15
CA ILE A 226 -23.71 5.60 -0.65
C ILE A 226 -24.96 4.71 -0.77
N GLY A 227 -25.79 4.66 0.28
CA GLY A 227 -27.05 3.92 0.27
C GLY A 227 -28.05 4.44 -0.77
N GLN A 228 -28.19 5.76 -0.89
CA GLN A 228 -29.05 6.39 -1.91
C GLN A 228 -28.52 6.12 -3.33
N ALA A 229 -27.22 6.31 -3.54
CA ALA A 229 -26.58 6.01 -4.83
C ALA A 229 -26.74 4.53 -5.23
N ARG A 230 -26.57 3.62 -4.28
CA ARG A 230 -26.76 2.17 -4.48
C ARG A 230 -28.20 1.85 -4.88
N THR A 231 -29.18 2.44 -4.20
CA THR A 231 -30.60 2.22 -4.51
C THR A 231 -30.93 2.69 -5.92
N GLU A 232 -30.47 3.89 -6.31
CA GLU A 232 -30.68 4.42 -7.66
C GLU A 232 -30.03 3.52 -8.72
N LEU A 233 -28.74 3.19 -8.58
CA LEU A 233 -28.04 2.37 -9.56
C LEU A 233 -28.62 0.94 -9.64
N SER A 234 -29.12 0.39 -8.55
CA SER A 234 -29.84 -0.90 -8.57
C SER A 234 -31.11 -0.85 -9.41
N VAL A 235 -31.85 0.27 -9.38
CA VAL A 235 -33.03 0.48 -10.22
C VAL A 235 -32.62 0.61 -11.70
N ILE A 236 -31.54 1.32 -11.98
CA ILE A 236 -31.00 1.47 -13.33
C ILE A 236 -30.54 0.09 -13.87
N ALA A 237 -29.78 -0.67 -13.07
CA ALA A 237 -29.34 -2.02 -13.44
C ALA A 237 -30.51 -2.97 -13.78
N LYS A 238 -31.57 -2.97 -12.96
CA LYS A 238 -32.80 -3.74 -13.25
C LYS A 238 -33.52 -3.30 -14.54
N ARG A 239 -33.44 -2.02 -14.88
CA ARG A 239 -33.97 -1.52 -16.16
C ARG A 239 -33.13 -2.02 -17.33
N ILE A 240 -31.80 -1.99 -17.21
CA ILE A 240 -30.86 -2.51 -18.21
C ILE A 240 -31.09 -4.02 -18.39
N GLU A 241 -31.17 -4.80 -17.31
CA GLU A 241 -31.47 -6.24 -17.34
C GLU A 241 -32.77 -6.55 -18.12
N ARG A 242 -33.83 -5.78 -17.92
CA ARG A 242 -35.10 -5.96 -18.67
C ARG A 242 -34.98 -5.62 -20.15
N THR A 243 -34.15 -4.64 -20.49
CA THR A 243 -33.97 -4.18 -21.87
C THR A 243 -33.00 -5.08 -22.63
N TYR A 244 -31.97 -5.60 -21.95
CA TYR A 244 -30.89 -6.40 -22.51
C TYR A 244 -30.69 -7.71 -21.71
N PRO A 245 -31.70 -8.60 -21.69
CA PRO A 245 -31.61 -9.81 -20.86
C PRO A 245 -30.53 -10.79 -21.31
N GLU A 246 -30.12 -10.75 -22.58
CA GLU A 246 -29.11 -11.67 -23.12
C GLU A 246 -27.72 -11.42 -22.54
N THR A 247 -27.43 -10.18 -22.13
CA THR A 247 -26.10 -9.78 -21.63
C THR A 247 -26.08 -9.43 -20.15
N ASN A 248 -27.21 -8.95 -19.59
CA ASN A 248 -27.24 -8.37 -18.25
C ASN A 248 -28.13 -9.15 -17.25
N ILE A 249 -28.50 -10.42 -17.57
CA ILE A 249 -29.32 -11.21 -16.65
C ILE A 249 -28.60 -11.46 -15.32
N GLY A 250 -29.24 -11.13 -14.21
CA GLY A 250 -28.69 -11.30 -12.87
C GLY A 250 -27.59 -10.31 -12.52
N GLU A 251 -27.30 -9.33 -13.38
CA GLU A 251 -26.32 -8.29 -13.09
C GLU A 251 -26.89 -7.20 -12.18
N THR A 252 -26.07 -6.75 -11.26
CA THR A 252 -26.36 -5.64 -10.36
C THR A 252 -25.12 -4.75 -10.21
N VAL A 253 -25.27 -3.64 -9.47
CA VAL A 253 -24.17 -2.70 -9.23
C VAL A 253 -23.76 -2.73 -7.76
N VAL A 254 -22.45 -2.86 -7.52
CA VAL A 254 -21.82 -2.70 -6.21
C VAL A 254 -21.08 -1.37 -6.19
N ILE A 255 -21.22 -0.64 -5.08
CA ILE A 255 -20.58 0.65 -4.85
C ILE A 255 -19.71 0.54 -3.61
N ASP A 256 -18.42 0.79 -3.77
CA ASP A 256 -17.46 0.83 -2.69
C ASP A 256 -16.79 2.22 -2.61
N PRO A 257 -16.52 2.76 -1.40
CA PRO A 257 -15.68 3.94 -1.28
C PRO A 257 -14.32 3.72 -1.96
N LEU A 258 -13.85 4.70 -2.74
CA LEU A 258 -12.56 4.60 -3.43
C LEU A 258 -11.42 4.30 -2.44
N TYR A 259 -11.45 4.97 -1.27
CA TYR A 259 -10.47 4.74 -0.22
C TYR A 259 -10.44 3.27 0.25
N GLU A 260 -11.61 2.67 0.53
CA GLU A 260 -11.69 1.27 0.97
C GLU A 260 -11.24 0.29 -0.13
N THR A 261 -11.50 0.62 -1.40
CA THR A 261 -11.03 -0.19 -2.53
C THR A 261 -9.49 -0.19 -2.63
N ILE A 262 -8.85 0.95 -2.32
CA ILE A 262 -7.38 1.05 -2.40
C ILE A 262 -6.69 0.40 -1.20
N VAL A 263 -7.26 0.52 0.01
CA VAL A 263 -6.55 0.17 1.25
C VAL A 263 -7.22 -0.92 2.08
N GLY A 264 -8.46 -1.31 1.75
CA GLY A 264 -9.28 -2.20 2.59
C GLY A 264 -8.58 -3.53 2.90
N ASP A 265 -8.02 -4.17 1.89
CA ASP A 265 -7.42 -5.50 2.01
C ASP A 265 -6.15 -5.53 2.88
N ILE A 266 -5.39 -4.43 2.89
CA ILE A 266 -4.14 -4.36 3.66
C ILE A 266 -4.27 -3.72 5.03
N ARG A 267 -5.42 -3.08 5.31
CA ARG A 267 -5.66 -2.33 6.55
C ARG A 267 -5.48 -3.19 7.80
N SER A 268 -6.10 -4.35 7.84
CA SER A 268 -5.99 -5.28 8.97
C SER A 268 -4.57 -5.76 9.20
N THR A 269 -3.84 -6.07 8.14
CA THR A 269 -2.45 -6.50 8.18
C THR A 269 -1.54 -5.40 8.72
N LEU A 270 -1.65 -4.18 8.20
CA LEU A 270 -0.84 -3.04 8.64
C LEU A 270 -1.13 -2.67 10.09
N LEU A 271 -2.39 -2.67 10.52
CA LEU A 271 -2.76 -2.42 11.92
C LEU A 271 -2.23 -3.51 12.85
N THR A 272 -2.29 -4.77 12.45
CA THR A 272 -1.72 -5.88 13.23
C THR A 272 -0.21 -5.75 13.38
N LEU A 273 0.51 -5.42 12.31
CA LEU A 273 1.95 -5.16 12.36
C LEU A 273 2.28 -3.95 13.23
N PHE A 274 1.47 -2.89 13.18
CA PHE A 274 1.66 -1.71 14.01
C PHE A 274 1.47 -2.02 15.50
N VAL A 275 0.43 -2.76 15.85
CA VAL A 275 0.21 -3.23 17.24
C VAL A 275 1.37 -4.11 17.70
N ALA A 276 1.83 -5.05 16.89
CA ALA A 276 2.98 -5.90 17.21
C ALA A 276 4.25 -5.08 17.46
N ALA A 277 4.50 -4.05 16.64
CA ALA A 277 5.63 -3.14 16.85
C ALA A 277 5.53 -2.34 18.15
N CYS A 278 4.34 -1.84 18.50
CA CYS A 278 4.10 -1.17 19.78
C CYS A 278 4.35 -2.12 20.97
N LEU A 279 3.89 -3.37 20.88
CA LEU A 279 4.14 -4.39 21.91
C LEU A 279 5.63 -4.73 22.04
N LEU A 280 6.36 -4.75 20.92
CA LEU A 280 7.82 -4.95 20.94
C LEU A 280 8.54 -3.79 21.64
N LEU A 281 8.13 -2.55 21.39
CA LEU A 281 8.68 -1.36 22.07
C LEU A 281 8.35 -1.38 23.56
N LEU A 282 7.13 -1.80 23.95
CA LEU A 282 6.75 -1.98 25.36
C LEU A 282 7.60 -3.03 26.03
N LEU A 283 7.83 -4.18 25.38
CA LEU A 283 8.69 -5.26 25.89
C LEU A 283 10.12 -4.77 26.10
N GLY A 284 10.69 -4.04 25.13
CA GLY A 284 12.02 -3.42 25.24
C GLY A 284 12.08 -2.40 26.38
N SER A 285 11.07 -1.54 26.51
CA SER A 285 10.99 -0.53 27.59
C SER A 285 10.89 -1.18 28.96
N ALA A 286 10.10 -2.23 29.12
CA ALA A 286 10.01 -2.99 30.37
C ALA A 286 11.33 -3.71 30.70
N SER A 287 12.03 -4.24 29.70
CA SER A 287 13.36 -4.87 29.88
C SER A 287 14.39 -3.87 30.40
N VAL A 288 14.41 -2.68 29.81
CA VAL A 288 15.30 -1.59 30.24
C VAL A 288 14.91 -1.10 31.64
N SER A 289 13.62 -0.96 31.96
CA SER A 289 13.15 -0.59 33.31
C SER A 289 13.62 -1.60 34.35
N ASN A 290 13.51 -2.91 34.06
CA ASN A 290 14.02 -3.97 34.95
C ASN A 290 15.55 -3.88 35.16
N LEU A 291 16.30 -3.57 34.08
CA LEU A 291 17.75 -3.38 34.19
C LEU A 291 18.10 -2.17 35.05
N LEU A 292 17.37 -1.07 34.93
CA LEU A 292 17.57 0.13 35.76
C LEU A 292 17.17 -0.12 37.22
N LEU A 293 16.10 -0.89 37.47
CA LEU A 293 15.73 -1.31 38.84
C LEU A 293 16.82 -2.16 39.48
N ALA A 294 17.44 -3.07 38.74
CA ALA A 294 18.58 -3.85 39.27
C ALA A 294 19.77 -2.95 39.62
N ARG A 295 20.04 -1.90 38.83
CA ARG A 295 21.09 -0.91 39.14
C ARG A 295 20.78 -0.03 40.34
N LEU A 296 19.51 0.27 40.61
CA LEU A 296 19.10 1.02 41.80
C LEU A 296 19.57 0.36 43.07
N SER A 297 19.58 -0.98 43.12
CA SER A 297 20.06 -1.72 44.30
C SER A 297 21.54 -1.47 44.57
N GLN A 298 22.34 -1.24 43.56
CA GLN A 298 23.77 -0.89 43.67
C GLN A 298 24.02 0.56 44.07
N ARG A 299 23.04 1.46 43.83
CA ARG A 299 23.11 2.90 44.12
C ARG A 299 22.40 3.28 45.43
N ARG A 300 21.99 2.30 46.26
CA ARG A 300 21.24 2.56 47.50
C ARG A 300 21.97 3.49 48.46
N THR A 301 23.26 3.33 48.64
CA THR A 301 24.09 4.18 49.52
C THR A 301 24.12 5.62 49.02
N GLU A 302 24.24 5.83 47.71
CA GLU A 302 24.23 7.20 47.10
C GLU A 302 22.88 7.88 47.33
N ILE A 303 21.76 7.15 47.14
CA ILE A 303 20.40 7.67 47.40
C ILE A 303 20.21 7.98 48.87
N ALA A 304 20.66 7.10 49.76
CA ALA A 304 20.60 7.31 51.23
C ALA A 304 21.32 8.60 51.65
N ILE A 305 22.53 8.83 51.16
CA ILE A 305 23.30 10.07 51.43
C ILE A 305 22.53 11.32 50.94
N ARG A 306 21.91 11.26 49.76
CA ARG A 306 21.12 12.38 49.23
C ARG A 306 19.89 12.69 50.07
N VAL A 307 19.19 11.64 50.52
CA VAL A 307 18.02 11.77 51.39
C VAL A 307 18.42 12.32 52.74
N SER A 308 19.57 11.89 53.33
CA SER A 308 20.09 12.40 54.60
C SER A 308 20.50 13.89 54.55
N VAL A 309 20.91 14.37 53.37
CA VAL A 309 21.24 15.80 53.11
C VAL A 309 19.97 16.61 52.74
N GLY A 310 18.77 16.00 52.79
CA GLY A 310 17.49 16.69 52.61
C GLY A 310 16.92 16.67 51.19
N ALA A 311 17.34 15.76 50.31
CA ALA A 311 16.74 15.64 48.98
C ALA A 311 15.31 15.09 49.08
N SER A 312 14.31 15.80 48.51
CA SER A 312 12.94 15.35 48.47
C SER A 312 12.75 14.20 47.48
N ALA A 313 11.77 13.31 47.76
CA ALA A 313 11.38 12.20 46.88
C ALA A 313 11.10 12.64 45.43
N VAL A 314 10.43 13.78 45.26
CA VAL A 314 10.13 14.37 43.94
C VAL A 314 11.41 14.75 43.19
N ARG A 315 12.43 15.26 43.87
CA ARG A 315 13.71 15.62 43.25
C ARG A 315 14.45 14.38 42.76
N ILE A 316 14.41 13.28 43.51
CA ILE A 316 15.01 11.98 43.14
C ILE A 316 14.26 11.39 41.94
N ALA A 317 12.91 11.36 41.99
CA ALA A 317 12.09 10.88 40.88
C ALA A 317 12.34 11.67 39.58
N ARG A 318 12.37 13.01 39.68
CA ARG A 318 12.66 13.89 38.53
C ARG A 318 14.03 13.60 37.92
N GLN A 319 15.03 13.34 38.74
CA GLN A 319 16.37 13.02 38.25
C GLN A 319 16.37 11.72 37.44
N PHE A 320 15.74 10.62 37.95
CA PHE A 320 15.63 9.36 37.20
C PHE A 320 14.84 9.52 35.91
N LEU A 321 13.73 10.26 35.94
CA LEU A 321 12.96 10.56 34.73
C LEU A 321 13.79 11.37 33.71
N THR A 322 14.60 12.32 34.15
CA THR A 322 15.49 13.08 33.26
C THR A 322 16.57 12.16 32.64
N GLU A 323 17.18 11.26 33.43
CA GLU A 323 18.15 10.27 32.92
C GLU A 323 17.53 9.38 31.84
N THR A 324 16.31 8.84 32.08
CA THR A 324 15.63 7.95 31.13
C THR A 324 15.12 8.70 29.89
N LEU A 325 14.66 9.94 30.03
CA LEU A 325 14.28 10.77 28.89
C LEU A 325 15.48 11.09 27.98
N VAL A 326 16.66 11.36 28.56
CA VAL A 326 17.89 11.57 27.77
C VAL A 326 18.28 10.29 27.02
N LEU A 327 18.25 9.14 27.71
CA LEU A 327 18.52 7.84 27.11
C LEU A 327 17.56 7.53 25.95
N SER A 328 16.26 7.74 26.18
CA SER A 328 15.23 7.51 25.16
C SER A 328 15.33 8.49 24.00
N SER A 329 15.77 9.73 24.24
CA SER A 329 16.02 10.72 23.19
C SER A 329 17.17 10.30 22.28
N ILE A 330 18.29 9.84 22.88
CA ILE A 330 19.44 9.33 22.12
C ILE A 330 19.00 8.07 21.32
N ALA A 331 18.32 7.14 21.98
CA ALA A 331 17.82 5.93 21.35
C ALA A 331 16.83 6.24 20.22
N GLY A 332 15.97 7.22 20.43
CA GLY A 332 15.01 7.66 19.43
C GLY A 332 15.62 8.30 18.19
N LEU A 333 16.67 9.12 18.36
CA LEU A 333 17.41 9.66 17.22
C LEU A 333 18.08 8.54 16.39
N VAL A 334 18.73 7.59 17.08
CA VAL A 334 19.29 6.40 16.42
C VAL A 334 18.18 5.57 15.75
N GLY A 335 17.06 5.35 16.46
CA GLY A 335 15.89 4.64 15.94
C GLY A 335 15.28 5.29 14.72
N LEU A 336 15.20 6.64 14.68
CA LEU A 336 14.69 7.37 13.51
C LEU A 336 15.58 7.19 12.27
N VAL A 337 16.91 7.23 12.47
CA VAL A 337 17.88 6.97 11.39
C VAL A 337 17.73 5.53 10.88
N LEU A 338 17.64 4.55 11.79
CA LEU A 338 17.43 3.16 11.42
C LEU A 338 16.07 2.95 10.72
N ALA A 339 15.00 3.61 11.18
CA ALA A 339 13.68 3.57 10.55
C ALA A 339 13.74 4.05 9.08
N ARG A 340 14.46 5.15 8.83
CA ARG A 340 14.64 5.68 7.46
C ARG A 340 15.25 4.63 6.53
N TYR A 341 16.36 4.02 6.95
CA TYR A 341 17.02 2.98 6.15
C TYR A 341 16.16 1.72 6.00
N ALA A 342 15.47 1.30 7.08
CA ALA A 342 14.58 0.14 7.04
C ALA A 342 13.42 0.35 6.07
N VAL A 343 12.75 1.50 6.10
CA VAL A 343 11.68 1.84 5.16
C VAL A 343 12.21 1.86 3.73
N SER A 344 13.35 2.51 3.48
CA SER A 344 13.97 2.55 2.15
C SER A 344 14.33 1.15 1.65
N ALA A 345 14.84 0.28 2.51
CA ALA A 345 15.16 -1.11 2.16
C ALA A 345 13.90 -1.93 1.83
N VAL A 346 12.82 -1.79 2.63
CA VAL A 346 11.54 -2.46 2.36
C VAL A 346 10.97 -2.02 1.00
N LEU A 347 11.00 -0.72 0.72
CA LEU A 347 10.54 -0.21 -0.56
C LEU A 347 11.42 -0.67 -1.73
N ALA A 348 12.74 -0.72 -1.56
CA ALA A 348 13.66 -1.18 -2.60
C ALA A 348 13.53 -2.68 -2.90
N LEU A 349 13.26 -3.50 -1.88
CA LEU A 349 13.06 -4.95 -2.02
C LEU A 349 11.64 -5.31 -2.48
N SER A 350 10.69 -4.38 -2.40
CA SER A 350 9.32 -4.62 -2.85
C SER A 350 9.25 -4.65 -4.37
N PRO A 351 8.65 -5.68 -4.98
CA PRO A 351 8.49 -5.75 -6.43
C PRO A 351 7.72 -4.53 -6.95
N ASP A 352 8.25 -3.91 -8.00
CA ASP A 352 7.57 -2.81 -8.69
C ASP A 352 6.84 -3.37 -9.92
N SER A 353 5.82 -4.20 -9.67
CA SER A 353 4.98 -4.77 -10.71
C SER A 353 3.59 -4.15 -10.69
N VAL A 354 2.92 -4.12 -11.83
CA VAL A 354 1.54 -3.62 -11.96
C VAL A 354 0.58 -4.35 -11.02
N TYR A 355 0.87 -5.61 -10.67
CA TYR A 355 -0.02 -6.49 -9.90
C TYR A 355 0.30 -6.58 -8.41
N PHE A 356 1.53 -6.28 -8.00
CA PHE A 356 2.01 -6.43 -6.62
C PHE A 356 2.75 -5.18 -6.16
N THR A 357 2.04 -4.05 -6.12
CA THR A 357 2.60 -2.80 -5.63
C THR A 357 2.04 -2.50 -4.25
N ILE A 358 2.88 -2.02 -3.34
CA ILE A 358 2.38 -1.43 -2.10
C ILE A 358 1.56 -0.20 -2.49
N PRO A 359 0.25 -0.15 -2.16
CA PRO A 359 -0.56 1.02 -2.49
C PRO A 359 0.10 2.28 -1.93
N ARG A 360 0.06 3.35 -2.72
CA ARG A 360 0.58 4.66 -2.28
C ARG A 360 2.07 4.66 -1.91
N ARG A 361 2.88 3.83 -2.56
CA ARG A 361 4.33 3.72 -2.31
C ARG A 361 5.04 5.07 -2.30
N ALA A 362 4.64 6.01 -3.15
CA ALA A 362 5.20 7.36 -3.22
C ALA A 362 4.93 8.20 -1.97
N ASP A 363 3.86 7.90 -1.24
CA ASP A 363 3.47 8.61 -0.01
C ASP A 363 4.18 8.08 1.24
N ILE A 364 4.89 6.95 1.14
CA ILE A 364 5.58 6.33 2.26
C ILE A 364 6.93 7.00 2.46
N GLY A 365 7.10 7.64 3.61
CA GLY A 365 8.36 8.30 3.95
C GLY A 365 8.37 8.84 5.37
N ILE A 366 9.52 9.37 5.78
CA ILE A 366 9.64 10.07 7.06
C ILE A 366 9.30 11.54 6.84
N ASP A 367 8.04 11.85 7.06
CA ASP A 367 7.47 13.19 7.02
C ASP A 367 7.37 13.82 8.42
N LEU A 368 6.80 15.02 8.50
CA LEU A 368 6.60 15.73 9.76
C LEU A 368 5.72 14.93 10.74
N SER A 369 4.70 14.24 10.25
CA SER A 369 3.81 13.39 11.05
C SER A 369 4.56 12.22 11.68
N THR A 370 5.41 11.55 10.90
CA THR A 370 6.28 10.47 11.37
C THR A 370 7.30 10.97 12.40
N PHE A 371 7.85 12.17 12.19
CA PHE A 371 8.75 12.80 13.15
C PHE A 371 8.03 13.13 14.47
N GLN A 372 6.83 13.69 14.42
CA GLN A 372 6.02 13.97 15.61
C GLN A 372 5.66 12.68 16.37
N PHE A 373 5.29 11.63 15.64
CA PHE A 373 5.06 10.32 16.23
C PHE A 373 6.32 9.77 16.92
N ALA A 374 7.48 9.83 16.27
CA ALA A 374 8.75 9.40 16.87
C ALA A 374 9.08 10.19 18.14
N LEU A 375 8.86 11.50 18.14
CA LEU A 375 9.04 12.34 19.32
C LEU A 375 8.10 11.95 20.46
N ALA A 376 6.84 11.69 20.17
CA ALA A 376 5.87 11.19 21.15
C ALA A 376 6.30 9.83 21.74
N MET A 377 6.80 8.91 20.89
CA MET A 377 7.32 7.62 21.32
C MET A 377 8.59 7.75 22.17
N MET A 378 9.49 8.70 21.87
CA MET A 378 10.66 9.00 22.71
C MET A 378 10.24 9.39 24.13
N VAL A 379 9.28 10.30 24.24
CA VAL A 379 8.78 10.76 25.55
C VAL A 379 8.07 9.61 26.29
N THR A 380 7.18 8.90 25.59
CA THR A 380 6.41 7.78 26.18
C THR A 380 7.34 6.67 26.65
N SER A 381 8.30 6.24 25.82
CA SER A 381 9.29 5.23 26.18
C SER A 381 10.15 5.68 27.37
N GLY A 382 10.63 6.95 27.38
CA GLY A 382 11.40 7.50 28.49
C GLY A 382 10.63 7.51 29.82
N LEU A 383 9.34 7.85 29.77
CA LEU A 383 8.44 7.78 30.94
C LEU A 383 8.21 6.34 31.39
N LEU A 384 7.89 5.42 30.47
CA LEU A 384 7.66 4.01 30.80
C LEU A 384 8.90 3.35 31.43
N VAL A 385 10.07 3.64 30.87
CA VAL A 385 11.34 3.14 31.41
C VAL A 385 11.66 3.75 32.77
N GLY A 386 11.35 5.02 32.99
CA GLY A 386 11.72 5.77 34.18
C GLY A 386 10.74 5.63 35.34
N LEU A 387 9.45 5.39 35.09
CA LEU A 387 8.42 5.36 36.14
C LEU A 387 8.69 4.31 37.23
N GLY A 388 9.02 3.08 36.84
CA GLY A 388 9.34 2.01 37.80
C GLY A 388 10.49 2.38 38.74
N PRO A 389 11.67 2.70 38.23
CA PRO A 389 12.80 3.18 39.05
C PRO A 389 12.50 4.44 39.88
N ALA A 390 11.77 5.42 39.30
CA ALA A 390 11.41 6.64 40.01
C ALA A 390 10.49 6.37 41.21
N CYS A 391 9.46 5.52 41.05
CA CYS A 391 8.54 5.16 42.11
C CYS A 391 9.29 4.42 43.25
N VAL A 392 10.19 3.50 42.91
CA VAL A 392 10.98 2.76 43.91
C VAL A 392 11.99 3.66 44.64
N ALA A 393 12.65 4.56 43.89
CA ALA A 393 13.64 5.48 44.48
C ALA A 393 12.99 6.55 45.36
N SER A 394 11.78 7.02 45.03
CA SER A 394 11.04 8.02 45.81
C SER A 394 10.41 7.48 47.09
N SER A 395 10.20 6.16 47.20
CA SER A 395 9.65 5.49 48.38
C SER A 395 10.71 5.02 49.40
N ALA A 396 11.98 5.38 49.16
CA ALA A 396 13.08 5.02 50.04
C ALA A 396 12.99 5.78 51.39
N ASP A 397 12.66 5.08 52.46
CA ASP A 397 12.63 5.63 53.81
C ASP A 397 14.03 5.53 54.46
N LEU A 398 14.49 6.66 55.06
CA LEU A 398 15.81 6.77 55.70
C LEU A 398 16.05 5.70 56.75
N ASN A 399 15.02 5.37 57.55
CA ASN A 399 15.08 4.33 58.59
C ASN A 399 15.25 2.92 58.00
N SER A 400 14.72 2.67 56.81
CA SER A 400 14.85 1.38 56.14
C SER A 400 16.20 1.20 55.43
N LEU A 401 16.84 2.32 55.03
CA LEU A 401 18.14 2.33 54.36
C LEU A 401 19.30 2.17 55.36
N LEU A 402 19.14 2.65 56.62
CA LEU A 402 20.15 2.58 57.67
C LEU A 402 20.10 1.28 58.48
N LYS A 403 18.97 0.55 58.47
CA LYS A 403 18.84 -0.76 59.12
C LYS A 403 19.26 -1.87 58.16
N GLU A 404 20.55 -2.08 57.99
CA GLU A 404 21.08 -3.28 57.33
C GLU A 404 20.73 -4.53 58.13
N GLY A 405 19.89 -5.40 57.61
CA GLY A 405 19.66 -6.76 58.10
C GLY A 405 18.23 -7.16 58.46
N GLY A 406 17.24 -6.25 58.41
CA GLY A 406 15.84 -6.61 58.76
C GLY A 406 15.08 -7.25 57.61
N ARG A 407 14.82 -8.58 57.68
CA ARG A 407 13.84 -9.30 56.88
C ARG A 407 12.46 -8.67 57.05
N GLY A 408 12.01 -7.80 56.08
CA GLY A 408 10.62 -7.28 56.09
C GLY A 408 10.42 -5.78 55.89
N SER A 409 11.38 -5.00 55.33
CA SER A 409 11.15 -3.57 55.03
C SER A 409 10.11 -3.36 53.92
N SER A 410 9.19 -2.37 54.12
CA SER A 410 8.13 -2.06 53.16
C SER A 410 8.70 -1.64 51.80
N ALA A 411 9.85 -0.97 51.75
CA ALA A 411 10.59 -0.59 50.55
C ALA A 411 11.08 -1.81 49.73
N GLY A 412 11.50 -2.89 50.42
CA GLY A 412 11.87 -4.16 49.74
C GLY A 412 10.67 -4.85 49.08
N ARG A 413 9.50 -4.77 49.69
CA ARG A 413 8.25 -5.33 49.12
C ARG A 413 7.78 -4.59 47.89
N LEU A 414 7.83 -3.27 47.87
CA LEU A 414 7.46 -2.47 46.68
C LEU A 414 8.40 -2.76 45.51
N HIS A 415 9.72 -2.78 45.75
CA HIS A 415 10.72 -3.12 44.72
C HIS A 415 10.48 -4.52 44.13
N ALA A 416 10.25 -5.52 45.00
CA ALA A 416 9.95 -6.88 44.55
C ALA A 416 8.61 -6.98 43.82
N SER A 417 7.60 -6.20 44.22
CA SER A 417 6.30 -6.17 43.59
C SER A 417 6.35 -5.54 42.17
N VAL A 418 6.95 -4.36 42.03
CA VAL A 418 7.14 -3.70 40.72
C VAL A 418 7.92 -4.60 39.76
N ARG A 419 9.01 -5.22 40.25
CA ARG A 419 9.78 -6.14 39.42
C ARG A 419 8.98 -7.36 38.98
N ARG A 420 8.17 -7.97 39.90
CA ARG A 420 7.30 -9.11 39.56
C ARG A 420 6.26 -8.76 38.50
N VAL A 421 5.61 -7.59 38.63
CA VAL A 421 4.62 -7.14 37.65
C VAL A 421 5.27 -6.88 36.28
N LEU A 422 6.44 -6.24 36.27
CA LEU A 422 7.17 -6.00 35.01
C LEU A 422 7.62 -7.32 34.37
N MET A 423 8.16 -8.28 35.17
CA MET A 423 8.59 -9.58 34.64
C MET A 423 7.40 -10.41 34.16
N GLY A 424 6.30 -10.45 34.91
CA GLY A 424 5.06 -11.12 34.48
C GLY A 424 4.48 -10.53 33.19
N GLY A 425 4.44 -9.21 33.12
CA GLY A 425 4.03 -8.49 31.91
C GLY A 425 4.93 -8.79 30.71
N GLN A 426 6.25 -8.83 30.89
CA GLN A 426 7.19 -9.19 29.84
C GLN A 426 6.98 -10.61 29.32
N ILE A 427 6.78 -11.58 30.21
CA ILE A 427 6.53 -12.96 29.81
C ILE A 427 5.22 -13.07 29.03
N ALA A 428 4.16 -12.39 29.49
CA ALA A 428 2.87 -12.35 28.79
C ALA A 428 2.99 -11.71 27.40
N LEU A 429 3.67 -10.56 27.29
CA LEU A 429 3.90 -9.88 26.02
C LEU A 429 4.77 -10.72 25.07
N ALA A 430 5.84 -11.33 25.58
CA ALA A 430 6.70 -12.21 24.79
C ALA A 430 5.93 -13.42 24.26
N PHE A 431 5.12 -14.05 25.10
CA PHE A 431 4.26 -15.17 24.70
C PHE A 431 3.26 -14.77 23.61
N LEU A 432 2.60 -13.62 23.78
CA LEU A 432 1.66 -13.08 22.78
C LEU A 432 2.36 -12.82 21.45
N LEU A 433 3.54 -12.18 21.46
CA LEU A 433 4.30 -11.89 20.25
C LEU A 433 4.79 -13.18 19.56
N VAL A 434 5.31 -14.14 20.32
CA VAL A 434 5.78 -15.43 19.76
C VAL A 434 4.62 -16.22 19.16
N THR A 435 3.49 -16.29 19.86
CA THR A 435 2.29 -16.98 19.37
C THR A 435 1.74 -16.30 18.10
N GLY A 436 1.63 -14.98 18.10
CA GLY A 436 1.20 -14.21 16.94
C GLY A 436 2.13 -14.41 15.73
N THR A 437 3.44 -14.37 15.96
CA THR A 437 4.45 -14.64 14.92
C THR A 437 4.32 -16.06 14.39
N ALA A 438 4.20 -17.05 15.26
CA ALA A 438 4.06 -18.47 14.86
C ALA A 438 2.80 -18.70 14.02
N LEU A 439 1.67 -18.07 14.37
CA LEU A 439 0.44 -18.13 13.60
C LEU A 439 0.60 -17.46 12.21
N THR A 440 1.25 -16.31 12.14
CA THR A 440 1.52 -15.61 10.89
C THR A 440 2.43 -16.43 9.98
N VAL A 441 3.53 -16.98 10.52
CA VAL A 441 4.43 -17.86 9.77
C VAL A 441 3.70 -19.12 9.29
N LYS A 442 2.90 -19.76 10.15
CA LYS A 442 2.09 -20.92 9.74
C LYS A 442 1.11 -20.58 8.63
N SER A 443 0.42 -19.45 8.73
CA SER A 443 -0.50 -18.98 7.67
C SER A 443 0.24 -18.76 6.35
N PHE A 444 1.41 -18.13 6.40
CA PHE A 444 2.26 -17.93 5.22
C PHE A 444 2.74 -19.25 4.60
N LEU A 445 3.21 -20.19 5.43
CA LEU A 445 3.63 -21.52 4.97
C LEU A 445 2.48 -22.30 4.35
N ASN A 446 1.28 -22.25 4.96
CA ASN A 446 0.08 -22.86 4.40
C ASN A 446 -0.27 -22.24 3.04
N LEU A 447 -0.23 -20.92 2.92
CA LEU A 447 -0.49 -20.25 1.64
C LEU A 447 0.53 -20.66 0.57
N ARG A 448 1.81 -20.76 0.93
CA ARG A 448 2.88 -21.20 0.02
C ARG A 448 2.77 -22.68 -0.36
N SER A 449 2.16 -23.51 0.51
CA SER A 449 1.96 -24.94 0.26
C SER A 449 0.70 -25.26 -0.55
N VAL A 450 -0.14 -24.27 -0.85
CA VAL A 450 -1.29 -24.44 -1.74
C VAL A 450 -0.77 -24.84 -3.11
N ASN A 451 -1.22 -25.98 -3.61
CA ASN A 451 -0.88 -26.42 -4.96
C ASN A 451 -1.57 -25.49 -5.98
N PRO A 452 -0.82 -24.74 -6.79
CA PRO A 452 -1.40 -23.84 -7.77
C PRO A 452 -2.09 -24.55 -8.96
N GLY A 453 -2.10 -25.90 -8.96
CA GLY A 453 -2.66 -26.70 -10.04
C GLY A 453 -1.69 -26.96 -11.20
N PHE A 454 -0.47 -26.45 -11.09
CA PHE A 454 0.60 -26.69 -12.06
C PHE A 454 1.96 -26.79 -11.37
N ASN A 455 2.92 -27.46 -12.03
CA ASN A 455 4.32 -27.50 -11.55
C ASN A 455 5.05 -26.24 -11.99
N ALA A 456 5.38 -25.36 -11.02
CA ALA A 456 6.09 -24.11 -11.29
C ALA A 456 7.61 -24.28 -11.48
N ASP A 457 8.15 -25.49 -11.15
CA ASP A 457 9.57 -25.73 -11.29
C ASP A 457 9.97 -25.73 -12.78
N ARG A 458 11.01 -24.96 -13.09
CA ARG A 458 11.55 -24.84 -14.46
C ARG A 458 10.62 -24.16 -15.49
N ILE A 459 9.59 -23.41 -15.05
CA ILE A 459 8.78 -22.57 -15.92
C ILE A 459 9.46 -21.19 -16.06
N LEU A 460 9.74 -20.78 -17.29
CA LEU A 460 10.15 -19.43 -17.64
C LEU A 460 8.95 -18.72 -18.28
N ALA A 461 8.50 -17.63 -17.68
CA ALA A 461 7.47 -16.75 -18.23
C ALA A 461 8.13 -15.51 -18.85
N ALA A 462 7.77 -15.22 -20.10
CA ALA A 462 8.19 -14.01 -20.79
C ALA A 462 6.97 -13.28 -21.34
N GLN A 463 6.95 -11.97 -21.20
CA GLN A 463 5.90 -11.14 -21.77
C GLN A 463 6.36 -10.56 -23.10
N VAL A 464 5.49 -10.67 -24.13
CA VAL A 464 5.73 -10.09 -25.45
C VAL A 464 4.60 -9.14 -25.76
N SER A 465 4.91 -7.89 -26.02
CA SER A 465 3.97 -6.86 -26.45
C SER A 465 4.18 -6.56 -27.93
N LEU A 466 3.11 -6.63 -28.73
CA LEU A 466 3.16 -6.38 -30.16
C LEU A 466 2.50 -5.04 -30.50
N PRO A 467 3.19 -4.13 -31.21
CA PRO A 467 2.60 -2.88 -31.63
C PRO A 467 1.44 -3.12 -32.63
N ALA A 468 0.24 -2.64 -32.27
CA ALA A 468 -0.96 -2.77 -33.11
C ALA A 468 -0.80 -2.16 -34.50
N SER A 469 0.10 -1.16 -34.66
CA SER A 469 0.43 -0.55 -35.95
C SER A 469 1.11 -1.48 -36.94
N LYS A 470 1.88 -2.46 -36.44
CA LYS A 470 2.60 -3.46 -37.26
C LYS A 470 1.81 -4.73 -37.43
N TYR A 471 1.00 -5.09 -36.44
CA TYR A 471 0.21 -6.32 -36.40
C TYR A 471 -1.28 -5.98 -36.34
N ALA A 472 -1.77 -5.38 -37.45
CA ALA A 472 -3.11 -4.80 -37.51
C ALA A 472 -4.24 -5.83 -37.70
N ASN A 473 -3.94 -7.07 -38.07
CA ASN A 473 -4.91 -8.11 -38.31
C ASN A 473 -4.54 -9.43 -37.65
N ASP A 474 -5.56 -10.24 -37.42
CA ASP A 474 -5.44 -11.53 -36.73
C ASP A 474 -4.51 -12.54 -37.41
N VAL A 475 -4.35 -12.45 -38.73
CA VAL A 475 -3.47 -13.36 -39.48
C VAL A 475 -2.00 -13.06 -39.12
N GLN A 476 -1.62 -11.78 -39.14
CA GLN A 476 -0.26 -11.36 -38.79
C GLN A 476 0.07 -11.69 -37.33
N LEU A 477 -0.90 -11.52 -36.41
CA LEU A 477 -0.75 -11.90 -35.00
C LEU A 477 -0.52 -13.41 -34.86
N ARG A 478 -1.37 -14.23 -35.50
CA ARG A 478 -1.25 -15.71 -35.43
C ARG A 478 0.08 -16.18 -36.02
N ASP A 479 0.50 -15.63 -37.15
CA ASP A 479 1.76 -16.00 -37.78
C ASP A 479 2.96 -15.62 -36.93
N PHE A 480 2.96 -14.44 -36.30
CA PHE A 480 3.99 -14.06 -35.37
C PHE A 480 4.09 -15.04 -34.19
N TYR A 481 2.97 -15.31 -33.53
CA TYR A 481 2.96 -16.19 -32.36
C TYR A 481 3.30 -17.65 -32.72
N ARG A 482 2.93 -18.10 -33.90
CA ARG A 482 3.36 -19.42 -34.41
C ARG A 482 4.87 -19.46 -34.58
N HIS A 483 5.47 -18.51 -35.32
CA HIS A 483 6.91 -18.44 -35.49
C HIS A 483 7.69 -18.30 -34.17
N LEU A 484 7.16 -17.52 -33.23
CA LEU A 484 7.73 -17.40 -31.90
C LEU A 484 7.71 -18.73 -31.15
N THR A 485 6.58 -19.45 -31.18
CA THR A 485 6.44 -20.76 -30.53
C THR A 485 7.40 -21.77 -31.16
N ASP A 486 7.43 -21.84 -32.49
CA ASP A 486 8.33 -22.74 -33.23
C ASP A 486 9.80 -22.42 -32.93
N GLY A 487 10.17 -21.15 -32.95
CA GLY A 487 11.52 -20.70 -32.63
C GLY A 487 11.94 -21.03 -31.21
N VAL A 488 11.09 -20.77 -30.22
CA VAL A 488 11.40 -21.10 -28.82
C VAL A 488 11.41 -22.60 -28.56
N SER A 489 10.49 -23.36 -29.20
CA SER A 489 10.45 -24.82 -29.07
C SER A 489 11.69 -25.52 -29.64
N SER A 490 12.37 -24.87 -30.59
CA SER A 490 13.59 -25.39 -31.18
C SER A 490 14.85 -25.17 -30.33
N LEU A 491 14.77 -24.40 -29.24
CA LEU A 491 15.91 -24.11 -28.37
C LEU A 491 16.28 -25.33 -27.51
N PRO A 492 17.60 -25.64 -27.37
CA PRO A 492 18.04 -26.73 -26.51
C PRO A 492 17.59 -26.53 -25.05
N GLY A 493 16.99 -27.56 -24.46
CA GLY A 493 16.52 -27.53 -23.08
C GLY A 493 15.07 -27.05 -22.88
N VAL A 494 14.38 -26.67 -23.95
CA VAL A 494 12.95 -26.35 -23.91
C VAL A 494 12.15 -27.61 -24.13
N GLU A 495 11.36 -28.02 -23.14
CA GLU A 495 10.51 -29.23 -23.21
C GLU A 495 9.15 -28.93 -23.86
N ALA A 496 8.57 -27.76 -23.53
CA ALA A 496 7.27 -27.34 -24.07
C ALA A 496 7.13 -25.82 -24.05
N VAL A 497 6.38 -25.26 -24.99
CA VAL A 497 6.04 -23.84 -25.07
C VAL A 497 4.53 -23.68 -25.10
N SER A 498 4.00 -22.80 -24.29
CA SER A 498 2.58 -22.44 -24.30
C SER A 498 2.43 -20.92 -24.29
N GLN A 499 1.33 -20.46 -24.86
CA GLN A 499 0.97 -19.04 -24.88
C GLN A 499 -0.27 -18.84 -24.02
N VAL A 500 -0.21 -17.85 -23.15
CA VAL A 500 -1.35 -17.46 -22.29
C VAL A 500 -1.47 -15.94 -22.32
N ASN A 501 -2.67 -15.44 -22.26
CA ASN A 501 -2.88 -14.00 -22.17
C ASN A 501 -2.50 -13.47 -20.78
N PHE A 502 -2.81 -14.23 -19.73
CA PHE A 502 -2.40 -13.93 -18.35
C PHE A 502 -1.72 -15.16 -17.77
N ALA A 503 -0.51 -14.97 -17.23
CA ALA A 503 0.14 -16.06 -16.53
C ALA A 503 -0.67 -16.43 -15.27
N PRO A 504 -0.80 -17.71 -14.95
CA PRO A 504 -1.45 -18.15 -13.71
C PRO A 504 -0.82 -17.44 -12.50
N LEU A 505 -1.65 -17.01 -11.54
CA LEU A 505 -1.27 -16.26 -10.34
C LEU A 505 -0.75 -14.83 -10.59
N VAL A 506 -0.71 -14.37 -11.83
CA VAL A 506 -0.30 -13.01 -12.20
C VAL A 506 -1.50 -12.30 -12.82
N GLY A 507 -2.19 -11.49 -12.03
CA GLY A 507 -3.26 -10.62 -12.53
C GLY A 507 -4.68 -11.18 -12.43
N VAL A 508 -5.61 -10.47 -13.02
CA VAL A 508 -7.05 -10.77 -13.01
C VAL A 508 -7.36 -11.80 -14.08
N ALA A 509 -7.97 -12.91 -13.70
CA ALA A 509 -8.48 -13.90 -14.65
C ALA A 509 -9.68 -13.31 -15.40
N SER A 510 -9.64 -13.33 -16.73
CA SER A 510 -10.83 -13.09 -17.56
C SER A 510 -11.71 -14.34 -17.49
N MET A 511 -12.94 -14.20 -16.99
CA MET A 511 -13.91 -15.29 -17.00
C MET A 511 -14.74 -15.25 -18.27
N TRP A 512 -14.80 -16.37 -18.97
CA TRP A 512 -15.68 -16.60 -20.10
C TRP A 512 -16.64 -17.74 -19.76
N SER A 513 -17.93 -17.54 -19.96
CA SER A 513 -18.91 -18.61 -19.88
C SER A 513 -19.21 -19.16 -21.29
N PHE A 514 -19.03 -20.45 -21.48
CA PHE A 514 -19.43 -21.13 -22.69
C PHE A 514 -20.71 -21.94 -22.40
N HIS A 515 -21.72 -21.74 -23.21
CA HIS A 515 -22.91 -22.61 -23.20
C HIS A 515 -22.70 -23.70 -24.25
N ALA A 516 -22.39 -24.92 -23.80
CA ALA A 516 -22.40 -26.06 -24.70
C ALA A 516 -23.85 -26.42 -25.02
N VAL A 517 -24.15 -26.59 -26.30
CA VAL A 517 -25.51 -26.94 -26.81
C VAL A 517 -25.97 -28.33 -26.34
N HIS A 518 -25.09 -29.12 -25.70
CA HIS A 518 -25.42 -30.40 -25.06
C HIS A 518 -24.75 -30.50 -23.70
N SER A 519 -25.51 -30.30 -22.67
CA SER A 519 -25.42 -30.72 -21.25
C SER A 519 -24.07 -30.93 -20.55
N LEU A 520 -23.01 -30.17 -20.85
CA LEU A 520 -21.84 -30.06 -20.00
C LEU A 520 -21.37 -28.58 -20.00
N ALA A 521 -21.61 -27.88 -18.89
CA ALA A 521 -21.01 -26.59 -18.66
C ALA A 521 -19.54 -26.80 -18.24
N ILE A 522 -18.62 -26.59 -19.17
CA ILE A 522 -17.20 -26.53 -18.85
C ILE A 522 -16.84 -25.03 -18.73
N ALA A 523 -16.57 -24.59 -17.52
CA ALA A 523 -15.96 -23.28 -17.31
C ALA A 523 -14.47 -23.36 -17.69
N VAL A 524 -14.11 -22.82 -18.86
CA VAL A 524 -12.71 -22.69 -19.28
C VAL A 524 -12.34 -21.23 -19.16
N SER A 525 -11.36 -20.93 -18.33
CA SER A 525 -10.73 -19.62 -18.29
C SER A 525 -9.88 -19.45 -19.56
N VAL A 526 -10.43 -18.83 -20.58
CA VAL A 526 -9.71 -18.46 -21.80
C VAL A 526 -9.74 -16.95 -21.93
N SER A 527 -8.59 -16.35 -21.93
CA SER A 527 -8.42 -14.93 -22.19
C SER A 527 -8.45 -14.70 -23.70
N SER A 528 -9.38 -13.90 -24.21
CA SER A 528 -9.40 -13.56 -25.62
C SER A 528 -8.92 -12.14 -25.90
N TRP A 529 -8.09 -12.01 -26.90
CA TRP A 529 -7.98 -10.80 -27.69
C TRP A 529 -9.24 -10.65 -28.56
N SER A 530 -9.80 -9.45 -28.59
CA SER A 530 -10.92 -9.13 -29.47
C SER A 530 -10.58 -9.50 -30.92
N GLY A 531 -11.29 -10.45 -31.49
CA GLY A 531 -11.20 -10.82 -32.90
C GLY A 531 -10.83 -12.26 -33.22
N LEU A 532 -10.53 -13.12 -32.26
CA LEU A 532 -10.22 -14.53 -32.49
C LEU A 532 -11.39 -15.42 -32.07
N SER A 533 -12.07 -16.05 -33.02
CA SER A 533 -12.95 -17.16 -32.72
C SER A 533 -12.14 -18.28 -32.04
N PRO A 534 -12.62 -18.88 -30.94
CA PRO A 534 -11.89 -19.91 -30.22
C PRO A 534 -11.86 -21.21 -31.03
N THR A 535 -10.68 -21.57 -31.54
CA THR A 535 -10.44 -22.93 -31.92
C THR A 535 -9.98 -23.68 -30.66
N VAL A 536 -10.88 -24.46 -30.08
CA VAL A 536 -10.57 -25.40 -28.99
C VAL A 536 -9.74 -26.51 -29.59
N SER A 537 -8.45 -26.57 -29.36
CA SER A 537 -7.68 -27.80 -29.54
C SER A 537 -7.70 -28.56 -28.20
N THR A 538 -8.53 -29.59 -28.14
CA THR A 538 -8.47 -30.62 -27.09
C THR A 538 -7.27 -31.52 -27.40
N SER A 539 -6.19 -31.33 -26.67
CA SER A 539 -5.17 -32.38 -26.47
C SER A 539 -5.00 -32.57 -24.97
N PHE A 540 -5.43 -33.75 -24.52
CA PHE A 540 -5.19 -34.31 -23.18
C PHE A 540 -3.70 -34.56 -22.96
#